data_c9537c35bbf3f6c226b8ead40208d207
#
_entry.id   c9537c35bbf3f6c226b8ead40208d207
#
_cell.length_a   1.000
_cell.length_b   1.000
_cell.length_c   1.000
_cell.angle_alpha   90.00
_cell.angle_beta   90.00
_cell.angle_gamma   90.00
#
_symmetry.space_group_name_H-M   'P 1'
#
loop_
_entity.id
_entity.type
_entity.pdbx_description
1 polymer ?
#
loop_
_entity_poly.entity_id
_entity_poly.type
_entity_poly.pdbx_seq_one_letter_code
_entity_poly.pdbx_strand_id
1 'polypeptide(L)'
;FTVGGVTGVVLANSGVDLAMHDTYYVVAHFHYVLSLGAVFAIFAGFYYWIGKMSGRQYPEGLGKLHFWITFVGVNLTFFPMHFLGLAGMPRRYPDYPDAFAGWNEISSWGAYIGFAGAILFVFIALYTIFAGRRVAENPWGEGATTLEWTLSSPPPFHSYDELPVIR
;
A
#
# COMPACT_ATOMS: atom_id res chain seq x y z
N PHE A 1 5.50 -7.36 -3.20
CA PHE A 1 6.38 -8.03 -2.22
C PHE A 1 7.46 -8.90 -2.89
N THR A 2 7.12 -9.72 -3.87
CA THR A 2 8.09 -10.63 -4.53
C THR A 2 9.31 -9.89 -5.11
N VAL A 3 9.10 -8.79 -5.82
CA VAL A 3 10.22 -7.97 -6.36
C VAL A 3 11.12 -7.48 -5.22
N GLY A 4 10.54 -6.93 -4.15
CA GLY A 4 11.29 -6.49 -2.98
C GLY A 4 12.00 -7.63 -2.25
N GLY A 5 11.39 -8.82 -2.20
CA GLY A 5 12.01 -10.01 -1.61
C GLY A 5 13.24 -10.49 -2.40
N VAL A 6 13.15 -10.51 -3.73
CA VAL A 6 14.28 -10.86 -4.61
C VAL A 6 15.45 -9.89 -4.44
N THR A 7 15.19 -8.59 -4.39
CA THR A 7 16.23 -7.60 -4.12
C THR A 7 16.84 -7.74 -2.73
N GLY A 8 16.06 -8.23 -1.75
CA GLY A 8 16.56 -8.60 -0.42
C GLY A 8 17.53 -9.77 -0.46
N VAL A 9 17.26 -10.78 -1.29
CA VAL A 9 18.19 -11.91 -1.51
C VAL A 9 19.51 -11.43 -2.12
N VAL A 10 19.45 -10.47 -3.05
CA VAL A 10 20.67 -9.82 -3.61
C VAL A 10 21.47 -9.15 -2.50
N LEU A 11 20.83 -8.36 -1.64
CA LEU A 11 21.47 -7.68 -0.51
C LEU A 11 21.97 -8.64 0.57
N ALA A 12 21.37 -9.82 0.71
CA ALA A 12 21.81 -10.85 1.67
C ALA A 12 23.18 -11.45 1.32
N ASN A 13 23.65 -11.26 0.08
CA ASN A 13 25.00 -11.64 -0.32
C ASN A 13 25.99 -10.58 0.17
N SER A 14 26.78 -10.90 1.19
CA SER A 14 27.69 -9.96 1.85
C SER A 14 28.68 -9.29 0.89
N GLY A 15 29.20 -10.02 -0.08
CA GLY A 15 30.10 -9.48 -1.11
C GLY A 15 29.44 -8.41 -2.00
N VAL A 16 28.17 -8.60 -2.33
CA VAL A 16 27.36 -7.62 -3.09
C VAL A 16 26.99 -6.44 -2.19
N ASP A 17 26.61 -6.71 -0.96
CA ASP A 17 26.19 -5.66 -0.01
C ASP A 17 27.32 -4.71 0.37
N LEU A 18 28.58 -5.11 0.28
CA LEU A 18 29.71 -4.19 0.43
C LEU A 18 29.61 -2.99 -0.54
N ALA A 19 29.10 -3.20 -1.75
CA ALA A 19 28.92 -2.15 -2.76
C ALA A 19 27.53 -1.49 -2.69
N MET A 20 26.50 -2.22 -2.24
CA MET A 20 25.11 -1.76 -2.23
C MET A 20 24.68 -1.16 -0.89
N HIS A 21 25.38 -1.48 0.19
CA HIS A 21 25.10 -0.94 1.53
C HIS A 21 25.08 0.59 1.52
N ASP A 22 24.07 1.16 2.17
CA ASP A 22 23.83 2.62 2.22
C ASP A 22 23.73 3.33 0.85
N THR A 23 23.36 2.61 -0.22
CA THR A 23 22.96 3.17 -1.50
C THR A 23 21.44 3.21 -1.64
N TYR A 24 20.94 3.87 -2.71
CA TYR A 24 19.52 3.86 -3.06
C TYR A 24 18.98 2.49 -3.48
N TYR A 25 19.82 1.49 -3.72
CA TYR A 25 19.37 0.11 -3.92
C TYR A 25 18.69 -0.45 -2.67
N VAL A 26 19.25 -0.18 -1.49
CA VAL A 26 18.63 -0.55 -0.21
C VAL A 26 17.31 0.18 -0.01
N VAL A 27 17.25 1.46 -0.40
CA VAL A 27 16.01 2.25 -0.32
C VAL A 27 14.93 1.67 -1.23
N ALA A 28 15.27 1.31 -2.45
CA ALA A 28 14.36 0.63 -3.37
C ALA A 28 13.85 -0.69 -2.77
N HIS A 29 14.75 -1.52 -2.24
CA HIS A 29 14.40 -2.80 -1.62
C HIS A 29 13.34 -2.63 -0.53
N PHE A 30 13.63 -1.86 0.52
CA PHE A 30 12.70 -1.80 1.64
C PHE A 30 11.40 -1.06 1.33
N HIS A 31 11.38 -0.15 0.35
CA HIS A 31 10.12 0.45 -0.09
C HIS A 31 9.26 -0.52 -0.91
N TYR A 32 9.87 -1.45 -1.65
CA TYR A 32 9.09 -2.50 -2.30
C TYR A 32 8.45 -3.46 -1.31
N VAL A 33 9.10 -3.78 -0.20
CA VAL A 33 8.49 -4.63 0.82
C VAL A 33 7.55 -3.87 1.76
N LEU A 34 7.79 -2.60 2.03
CA LEU A 34 6.96 -1.78 2.91
C LEU A 34 5.87 -1.02 2.14
N SER A 35 6.22 -0.19 1.16
CA SER A 35 5.24 0.65 0.45
C SER A 35 4.38 -0.14 -0.53
N LEU A 36 4.93 -1.17 -1.19
CA LEU A 36 4.16 -2.07 -2.06
C LEU A 36 3.68 -3.34 -1.34
N GLY A 37 4.32 -3.75 -0.28
CA GLY A 37 3.86 -4.86 0.56
C GLY A 37 2.91 -4.39 1.66
N ALA A 38 3.45 -3.83 2.75
CA ALA A 38 2.68 -3.51 3.94
C ALA A 38 1.61 -2.43 3.70
N VAL A 39 1.93 -1.32 3.01
CA VAL A 39 0.98 -0.23 2.77
C VAL A 39 -0.19 -0.69 1.89
N PHE A 40 0.08 -1.45 0.83
CA PHE A 40 -1.01 -2.01 0.00
C PHE A 40 -1.86 -3.03 0.77
N ALA A 41 -1.26 -3.82 1.67
CA ALA A 41 -2.02 -4.71 2.54
C ALA A 41 -2.92 -3.94 3.51
N ILE A 42 -2.45 -2.81 4.04
CA ILE A 42 -3.25 -1.92 4.90
C ILE A 42 -4.42 -1.32 4.11
N PHE A 43 -4.19 -0.83 2.88
CA PHE A 43 -5.28 -0.37 2.02
C PHE A 43 -6.27 -1.49 1.68
N ALA A 44 -5.78 -2.69 1.38
CA ALA A 44 -6.64 -3.85 1.14
C ALA A 44 -7.52 -4.13 2.37
N GLY A 45 -6.94 -4.14 3.58
CA GLY A 45 -7.69 -4.27 4.83
C GLY A 45 -8.73 -3.16 5.01
N PHE A 46 -8.36 -1.90 4.76
CA PHE A 46 -9.31 -0.78 4.81
C PHE A 46 -10.50 -1.02 3.88
N TYR A 47 -10.28 -1.28 2.61
CA TYR A 47 -11.35 -1.50 1.64
C TYR A 47 -12.18 -2.75 1.95
N TYR A 48 -11.56 -3.79 2.49
CA TYR A 48 -12.25 -5.03 2.85
C TYR A 48 -13.20 -4.83 4.04
N TRP A 49 -12.78 -4.09 5.07
CA TRP A 49 -13.53 -3.98 6.31
C TRP A 49 -14.26 -2.65 6.53
N ILE A 50 -14.04 -1.62 5.71
CA ILE A 50 -14.67 -0.31 5.94
C ILE A 50 -16.21 -0.40 5.97
N GLY A 51 -16.79 -1.26 5.11
CA GLY A 51 -18.23 -1.53 5.11
C GLY A 51 -18.73 -2.10 6.43
N LYS A 52 -17.98 -3.05 7.01
CA LYS A 52 -18.26 -3.63 8.32
C LYS A 52 -18.12 -2.59 9.44
N MET A 53 -17.02 -1.83 9.45
CA MET A 53 -16.73 -0.87 10.52
C MET A 53 -17.66 0.33 10.53
N SER A 54 -18.02 0.86 9.36
CA SER A 54 -18.79 2.09 9.23
C SER A 54 -20.27 1.88 8.90
N GLY A 55 -20.66 0.67 8.50
CA GLY A 55 -21.97 0.39 7.94
C GLY A 55 -22.19 0.97 6.54
N ARG A 56 -21.14 1.45 5.89
CA ARG A 56 -21.19 2.15 4.59
C ARG A 56 -20.10 1.66 3.64
N GLN A 57 -20.46 1.51 2.37
CA GLN A 57 -19.56 1.06 1.31
C GLN A 57 -18.97 2.22 0.53
N TYR A 58 -17.71 2.11 0.18
CA TYR A 58 -17.03 3.03 -0.72
C TYR A 58 -17.48 2.82 -2.19
N PRO A 59 -17.33 3.85 -3.05
CA PRO A 59 -17.56 3.69 -4.49
C PRO A 59 -16.46 2.84 -5.11
N GLU A 60 -16.80 1.65 -5.59
CA GLU A 60 -15.86 0.65 -6.14
C GLU A 60 -14.97 1.24 -7.26
N GLY A 61 -15.54 2.07 -8.14
CA GLY A 61 -14.79 2.73 -9.21
C GLY A 61 -13.69 3.65 -8.70
N LEU A 62 -13.96 4.40 -7.61
CA LEU A 62 -12.96 5.26 -6.97
C LEU A 62 -11.89 4.44 -6.24
N GLY A 63 -12.27 3.31 -5.61
CA GLY A 63 -11.31 2.39 -5.01
C GLY A 63 -10.33 1.80 -6.04
N LYS A 64 -10.84 1.38 -7.20
CA LYS A 64 -10.00 0.91 -8.33
C LYS A 64 -9.11 2.01 -8.87
N LEU A 65 -9.63 3.22 -9.02
CA LEU A 65 -8.85 4.38 -9.47
C LEU A 65 -7.72 4.69 -8.47
N HIS A 66 -8.01 4.71 -7.17
CA HIS A 66 -7.00 4.89 -6.13
C HIS A 66 -5.91 3.82 -6.22
N PHE A 67 -6.28 2.55 -6.36
CA PHE A 67 -5.31 1.46 -6.52
C PHE A 67 -4.34 1.74 -7.67
N TRP A 68 -4.86 2.05 -8.86
CA TRP A 68 -4.03 2.24 -10.05
C TRP A 68 -3.15 3.48 -9.99
N ILE A 69 -3.67 4.61 -9.50
CA ILE A 69 -2.87 5.83 -9.30
C ILE A 69 -1.73 5.55 -8.32
N THR A 70 -2.04 4.95 -7.19
CA THR A 70 -1.04 4.62 -6.16
C THR A 70 -0.04 3.60 -6.67
N PHE A 71 -0.48 2.55 -7.35
CA PHE A 71 0.38 1.51 -7.92
C PHE A 71 1.37 2.08 -8.93
N VAL A 72 0.92 2.89 -9.87
CA VAL A 72 1.79 3.54 -10.86
C VAL A 72 2.75 4.50 -10.16
N GLY A 73 2.24 5.37 -9.28
CA GLY A 73 3.05 6.35 -8.55
C GLY A 73 4.17 5.71 -7.76
N VAL A 74 3.87 4.68 -6.98
CA VAL A 74 4.86 3.99 -6.12
C VAL A 74 5.92 3.26 -6.95
N ASN A 75 5.53 2.60 -8.05
CA ASN A 75 6.50 1.97 -8.94
C ASN A 75 7.42 3.01 -9.62
N LEU A 76 6.87 4.11 -10.14
CA LEU A 76 7.67 5.18 -10.72
C LEU A 76 8.59 5.85 -9.69
N THR A 77 8.19 5.90 -8.42
CA THR A 77 9.02 6.43 -7.35
C THR A 77 10.20 5.51 -7.02
N PHE A 78 9.93 4.24 -6.78
CA PHE A 78 10.91 3.35 -6.15
C PHE A 78 11.65 2.43 -7.13
N PHE A 79 11.09 2.12 -8.30
CA PHE A 79 11.79 1.27 -9.26
C PHE A 79 13.09 1.91 -9.79
N PRO A 80 13.12 3.20 -10.18
CA PRO A 80 14.33 3.87 -10.61
C PRO A 80 15.45 3.91 -9.56
N MET A 81 15.09 3.84 -8.27
CA MET A 81 16.06 3.87 -7.19
C MET A 81 16.98 2.63 -7.18
N HIS A 82 16.56 1.51 -7.81
CA HIS A 82 17.47 0.38 -8.04
C HIS A 82 18.64 0.78 -8.94
N PHE A 83 18.37 1.52 -10.01
CA PHE A 83 19.40 2.00 -10.94
C PHE A 83 20.29 3.05 -10.30
N LEU A 84 19.73 3.96 -9.49
CA LEU A 84 20.50 4.92 -8.71
C LEU A 84 21.49 4.21 -7.76
N GLY A 85 21.02 3.17 -7.06
CA GLY A 85 21.86 2.40 -6.18
C GLY A 85 22.94 1.61 -6.89
N LEU A 86 22.62 0.97 -8.03
CA LEU A 86 23.59 0.28 -8.88
C LEU A 86 24.65 1.22 -9.45
N ALA A 87 24.29 2.48 -9.69
CA ALA A 87 25.21 3.53 -10.11
C ALA A 87 26.02 4.14 -8.94
N GLY A 88 25.80 3.69 -7.71
CA GLY A 88 26.54 4.10 -6.52
C GLY A 88 26.00 5.35 -5.82
N MET A 89 24.79 5.82 -6.12
CA MET A 89 24.19 6.95 -5.40
C MET A 89 23.96 6.59 -3.93
N PRO A 90 24.61 7.27 -2.98
CA PRO A 90 24.40 6.99 -1.55
C PRO A 90 23.06 7.54 -1.07
N ARG A 91 22.47 6.88 -0.09
CA ARG A 91 21.25 7.37 0.61
C ARG A 91 21.61 8.40 1.69
N ARG A 92 20.61 9.16 2.15
CA ARG A 92 20.72 10.15 3.25
C ARG A 92 21.57 11.37 2.93
N TYR A 93 21.78 11.69 1.68
CA TYR A 93 22.47 12.91 1.24
C TYR A 93 21.44 13.92 0.74
N PRO A 94 21.62 15.22 1.06
CA PRO A 94 20.67 16.26 0.64
C PRO A 94 20.84 16.67 -0.82
N ASP A 95 21.96 16.33 -1.44
CA ASP A 95 22.31 16.69 -2.81
C ASP A 95 23.06 15.55 -3.50
N TYR A 96 23.07 15.55 -4.83
CA TYR A 96 23.69 14.52 -5.65
C TYR A 96 24.24 15.10 -6.95
N PRO A 97 25.29 14.47 -7.56
CA PRO A 97 25.81 14.86 -8.86
C PRO A 97 24.76 14.77 -9.99
N ASP A 98 24.90 15.63 -11.00
CA ASP A 98 23.99 15.71 -12.16
C ASP A 98 23.80 14.36 -12.89
N ALA A 99 24.79 13.48 -12.80
CA ALA A 99 24.71 12.13 -13.37
C ALA A 99 23.50 11.30 -12.84
N PHE A 100 22.99 11.62 -11.66
CA PHE A 100 21.83 10.95 -11.06
C PHE A 100 20.51 11.67 -11.31
N ALA A 101 20.51 12.85 -11.95
CA ALA A 101 19.33 13.71 -12.08
C ALA A 101 18.17 13.01 -12.80
N GLY A 102 18.41 12.30 -13.90
CA GLY A 102 17.35 11.72 -14.72
C GLY A 102 16.48 10.71 -13.97
N TRP A 103 17.07 9.77 -13.22
CA TRP A 103 16.31 8.82 -12.44
C TRP A 103 15.62 9.45 -11.23
N ASN A 104 16.24 10.47 -10.61
CA ASN A 104 15.59 11.23 -9.52
C ASN A 104 14.40 12.04 -10.03
N GLU A 105 14.46 12.60 -11.24
CA GLU A 105 13.32 13.27 -11.87
C GLU A 105 12.13 12.31 -12.05
N ILE A 106 12.35 11.11 -12.61
CA ILE A 106 11.31 10.09 -12.76
C ILE A 106 10.72 9.71 -11.40
N SER A 107 11.57 9.50 -10.38
CA SER A 107 11.12 9.21 -9.01
C SER A 107 10.27 10.34 -8.43
N SER A 108 10.61 11.60 -8.72
CA SER A 108 9.85 12.77 -8.26
C SER A 108 8.45 12.82 -8.90
N TRP A 109 8.35 12.57 -10.20
CA TRP A 109 7.03 12.44 -10.86
C TRP A 109 6.21 11.31 -10.28
N GLY A 110 6.83 10.16 -9.99
CA GLY A 110 6.19 9.06 -9.28
C GLY A 110 5.63 9.48 -7.93
N ALA A 111 6.41 10.25 -7.15
CA ALA A 111 6.01 10.75 -5.85
C ALA A 111 4.80 11.70 -5.93
N TYR A 112 4.74 12.60 -6.93
CA TYR A 112 3.57 13.46 -7.14
C TYR A 112 2.32 12.65 -7.49
N ILE A 113 2.45 11.64 -8.34
CA ILE A 113 1.33 10.74 -8.68
C ILE A 113 0.87 9.98 -7.44
N GLY A 114 1.79 9.43 -6.65
CA GLY A 114 1.49 8.75 -5.41
C GLY A 114 0.81 9.65 -4.37
N PHE A 115 1.23 10.92 -4.28
CA PHE A 115 0.61 11.92 -3.42
C PHE A 115 -0.83 12.23 -3.86
N ALA A 116 -1.10 12.34 -5.16
CA ALA A 116 -2.46 12.47 -5.67
C ALA A 116 -3.33 11.25 -5.29
N GLY A 117 -2.75 10.04 -5.31
CA GLY A 117 -3.39 8.83 -4.80
C GLY A 117 -3.75 8.94 -3.31
N ALA A 118 -2.84 9.44 -2.48
CA ALA A 118 -3.10 9.64 -1.05
C ALA A 118 -4.23 10.64 -0.79
N ILE A 119 -4.29 11.75 -1.53
CA ILE A 119 -5.40 12.70 -1.45
C ILE A 119 -6.72 12.03 -1.84
N LEU A 120 -6.73 11.27 -2.92
CA LEU A 120 -7.91 10.53 -3.37
C LEU A 120 -8.37 9.52 -2.30
N PHE A 121 -7.44 8.83 -1.63
CA PHE A 121 -7.77 7.91 -0.54
C PHE A 121 -8.47 8.63 0.62
N VAL A 122 -7.95 9.77 1.07
CA VAL A 122 -8.57 10.57 2.14
C VAL A 122 -9.98 10.99 1.73
N PHE A 123 -10.16 11.45 0.48
CA PHE A 123 -11.48 11.77 -0.05
C PHE A 123 -12.43 10.56 -0.02
N ILE A 124 -11.98 9.39 -0.49
CA ILE A 124 -12.78 8.15 -0.47
C ILE A 124 -13.17 7.77 0.95
N ALA A 125 -12.22 7.85 1.90
CA ALA A 125 -12.47 7.51 3.30
C ALA A 125 -13.54 8.43 3.91
N LEU A 126 -13.39 9.74 3.77
CA LEU A 126 -14.35 10.72 4.26
C LEU A 126 -15.71 10.56 3.59
N TYR A 127 -15.74 10.46 2.26
CA TYR A 127 -16.98 10.22 1.52
C TYR A 127 -17.69 8.95 2.01
N THR A 128 -16.94 7.86 2.19
CA THR A 128 -17.51 6.59 2.65
C THR A 128 -18.15 6.73 4.01
N ILE A 129 -17.47 7.34 4.98
CA ILE A 129 -17.97 7.50 6.35
C ILE A 129 -19.19 8.40 6.41
N PHE A 130 -19.21 9.52 5.67
CA PHE A 130 -20.29 10.52 5.80
C PHE A 130 -21.43 10.33 4.80
N ALA A 131 -21.14 9.89 3.57
CA ALA A 131 -22.09 9.87 2.46
C ALA A 131 -22.18 8.50 1.75
N GLY A 132 -21.36 7.51 2.11
CA GLY A 132 -21.36 6.19 1.49
C GLY A 132 -22.72 5.47 1.56
N ARG A 133 -23.00 4.60 0.59
CA ARG A 133 -24.21 3.78 0.58
C ARG A 133 -24.19 2.79 1.75
N ARG A 134 -25.29 2.64 2.45
CA ARG A 134 -25.42 1.62 3.51
C ARG A 134 -25.21 0.22 2.94
N VAL A 135 -24.54 -0.62 3.72
CA VAL A 135 -24.26 -2.01 3.35
C VAL A 135 -25.07 -2.99 4.17
N ALA A 136 -25.24 -4.20 3.62
CA ALA A 136 -25.76 -5.36 4.35
C ALA A 136 -24.73 -5.87 5.37
N GLU A 137 -25.14 -6.84 6.18
CA GLU A 137 -24.28 -7.52 7.15
C GLU A 137 -23.05 -8.14 6.50
N ASN A 138 -23.24 -8.82 5.37
CA ASN A 138 -22.17 -9.38 4.56
C ASN A 138 -22.20 -8.80 3.13
N PRO A 139 -21.42 -7.74 2.83
CA PRO A 139 -21.39 -7.13 1.51
C PRO A 139 -20.63 -7.97 0.46
N TRP A 140 -19.88 -8.96 0.88
CA TRP A 140 -19.05 -9.81 0.00
C TRP A 140 -19.75 -11.08 -0.48
N GLY A 141 -20.89 -11.43 0.15
CA GLY A 141 -21.68 -12.60 -0.19
C GLY A 141 -21.15 -13.91 0.41
N GLU A 142 -21.56 -15.03 -0.16
CA GLU A 142 -21.36 -16.38 0.42
C GLU A 142 -19.89 -16.79 0.60
N GLY A 143 -18.95 -16.17 -0.12
CA GLY A 143 -17.52 -16.45 0.01
C GLY A 143 -16.87 -15.89 1.28
N ALA A 144 -17.51 -14.95 1.97
CA ALA A 144 -17.00 -14.35 3.21
C ALA A 144 -17.66 -15.07 4.41
N THR A 145 -16.95 -16.05 4.96
CA THR A 145 -17.50 -17.01 5.96
C THR A 145 -16.96 -16.81 7.37
N THR A 146 -16.05 -15.86 7.59
CA THR A 146 -15.49 -15.57 8.91
C THR A 146 -16.50 -14.84 9.81
N LEU A 147 -16.29 -14.94 11.13
CA LEU A 147 -17.29 -14.56 12.15
C LEU A 147 -17.75 -13.11 12.06
N GLU A 148 -16.89 -12.19 11.66
CA GLU A 148 -17.25 -10.76 11.51
C GLU A 148 -18.38 -10.55 10.49
N TRP A 149 -18.53 -11.43 9.50
CA TRP A 149 -19.58 -11.32 8.47
C TRP A 149 -20.92 -11.87 8.89
N THR A 150 -21.02 -12.47 10.08
CA THR A 150 -22.27 -12.90 10.69
C THR A 150 -22.95 -11.81 11.53
N LEU A 151 -22.26 -10.70 11.77
CA LEU A 151 -22.73 -9.57 12.56
C LEU A 151 -23.32 -8.46 11.68
N SER A 152 -24.12 -7.58 12.30
CA SER A 152 -24.56 -6.34 11.64
C SER A 152 -23.40 -5.43 11.22
N SER A 153 -23.65 -4.49 10.30
CA SER A 153 -22.67 -3.49 9.86
C SER A 153 -23.19 -2.08 10.18
N PRO A 154 -22.62 -1.36 11.18
CA PRO A 154 -21.51 -1.75 12.06
C PRO A 154 -21.91 -2.85 13.06
N PRO A 155 -20.93 -3.57 13.65
CA PRO A 155 -21.23 -4.59 14.66
C PRO A 155 -21.73 -3.97 15.96
N PRO A 156 -22.54 -4.69 16.78
CA PRO A 156 -22.98 -4.22 18.08
C PRO A 156 -21.81 -4.09 19.05
N PHE A 157 -21.99 -3.31 20.13
CA PHE A 157 -20.92 -3.03 21.10
C PHE A 157 -20.33 -4.30 21.75
N HIS A 158 -21.20 -5.24 22.14
CA HIS A 158 -20.80 -6.60 22.55
C HIS A 158 -21.03 -7.53 21.37
N SER A 159 -20.06 -7.73 20.52
CA SER A 159 -20.17 -8.45 19.23
C SER A 159 -21.06 -9.70 19.28
N TYR A 160 -20.98 -10.49 20.37
CA TYR A 160 -21.77 -11.69 20.57
C TYR A 160 -22.30 -11.76 22.02
N ASP A 161 -23.60 -11.99 22.20
CA ASP A 161 -24.20 -12.22 23.51
C ASP A 161 -23.91 -13.66 24.01
N GLU A 162 -23.75 -14.60 23.08
CA GLU A 162 -23.33 -15.97 23.33
C GLU A 162 -22.10 -16.30 22.44
N LEU A 163 -21.21 -17.15 22.94
CA LEU A 163 -20.03 -17.57 22.18
C LEU A 163 -20.46 -18.31 20.91
N PRO A 164 -19.99 -17.86 19.71
CA PRO A 164 -20.38 -18.51 18.48
C PRO A 164 -19.76 -19.91 18.38
N VAL A 165 -20.56 -20.88 17.92
CA VAL A 165 -20.07 -22.22 17.62
C VAL A 165 -19.47 -22.25 16.22
N ILE A 166 -18.18 -22.50 16.15
CA ILE A 166 -17.46 -22.69 14.87
C ILE A 166 -17.72 -24.13 14.41
N ARG A 167 -18.34 -24.27 13.25
CA ARG A 167 -18.64 -25.56 12.62
C ARG A 167 -17.75 -25.79 11.41
#